data_7b155b018e9a6a147531408cc6f67675
#
_entry.id   7b155b018e9a6a147531408cc6f67675
#
_cell.length_a   1.000
_cell.length_b   1.000
_cell.length_c   1.000
_cell.angle_alpha   90.00
_cell.angle_beta   90.00
_cell.angle_gamma   90.00
#
_symmetry.space_group_name_H-M   'P 1'
#
loop_
_entity.id
_entity.type
_entity.pdbx_description
1 polymer ?
#
loop_
_entity_poly.entity_id
_entity_poly.type
_entity_poly.pdbx_seq_one_letter_code
_entity_poly.pdbx_strand_id
1 'polypeptide(L)'
;EEQGPVRVTFCLRGTHVSHANDRRVLPFVIRETIYLNSTKIDFEHTFLFDGDEKKDFLKGLGVRFHRPMKGEMYNRHIRFGTDHGSFHEEMVELLSWRPRVAPEIYDTQTKGQMLYLDADNDQAAATAIEASKHMPIWSRYVLCQDSATHFSIKKKIVNPDCCYIEGLHGMRAPGSVNIADESGSF
;
A
#
# COMPACT_ATOMS: atom_id res chain seq x y z
N GLU A 1 -15.19 -24.64 -4.47
CA GLU A 1 -15.08 -25.57 -3.31
C GLU A 1 -16.34 -25.53 -2.43
N GLU A 2 -16.88 -24.36 -2.21
CA GLU A 2 -18.14 -24.20 -1.47
C GLU A 2 -19.03 -23.19 -2.20
N GLN A 3 -20.31 -23.50 -2.33
CA GLN A 3 -21.29 -22.59 -2.90
C GLN A 3 -22.55 -22.59 -2.04
N GLY A 4 -22.87 -21.44 -1.46
CA GLY A 4 -24.02 -21.25 -0.61
C GLY A 4 -24.67 -19.87 -0.84
N PRO A 5 -25.83 -19.62 -0.25
CA PRO A 5 -26.58 -18.35 -0.47
C PRO A 5 -25.87 -17.13 0.16
N VAL A 6 -24.92 -17.31 1.05
CA VAL A 6 -24.25 -16.24 1.79
C VAL A 6 -22.80 -16.03 1.32
N ARG A 7 -22.14 -17.10 0.88
CA ARG A 7 -20.75 -17.06 0.43
C ARG A 7 -20.47 -18.05 -0.69
N VAL A 8 -19.41 -17.77 -1.45
CA VAL A 8 -18.82 -18.69 -2.42
C VAL A 8 -17.31 -18.73 -2.21
N THR A 9 -16.73 -19.92 -2.26
CA THR A 9 -15.28 -20.13 -2.17
C THR A 9 -14.77 -20.77 -3.45
N PHE A 10 -13.92 -20.04 -4.15
CA PHE A 10 -13.16 -20.54 -5.29
C PHE A 10 -11.86 -21.21 -4.80
N CYS A 11 -11.45 -22.26 -5.46
CA CYS A 11 -10.20 -22.95 -5.18
C CYS A 11 -9.39 -23.09 -6.46
N LEU A 12 -8.22 -22.47 -6.47
CA LEU A 12 -7.25 -22.60 -7.56
C LEU A 12 -6.09 -23.47 -7.05
N ARG A 13 -5.67 -24.43 -7.89
CA ARG A 13 -4.53 -25.30 -7.60
C ARG A 13 -3.53 -25.17 -8.71
N GLY A 14 -2.26 -25.09 -8.36
CA GLY A 14 -1.21 -24.91 -9.36
C GLY A 14 0.16 -25.26 -8.82
N THR A 15 1.16 -25.02 -9.65
CA THR A 15 2.57 -25.19 -9.32
C THR A 15 3.34 -24.05 -9.97
N HIS A 16 4.33 -23.51 -9.27
CA HIS A 16 5.20 -22.51 -9.86
C HIS A 16 6.13 -23.17 -10.89
N VAL A 17 6.39 -22.47 -11.99
CA VAL A 17 7.27 -22.95 -13.06
C VAL A 17 8.44 -21.97 -13.18
N SER A 18 9.65 -22.51 -13.11
CA SER A 18 10.86 -21.72 -13.31
C SER A 18 10.99 -21.35 -14.79
N HIS A 19 11.11 -20.06 -15.10
CA HIS A 19 11.34 -19.60 -16.47
C HIS A 19 12.71 -20.01 -17.05
N ALA A 20 13.65 -20.44 -16.20
CA ALA A 20 15.01 -20.76 -16.64
C ALA A 20 15.14 -22.21 -17.16
N ASN A 21 14.33 -23.13 -16.64
CA ASN A 21 14.51 -24.57 -16.92
C ASN A 21 13.21 -25.39 -16.87
N ASP A 22 12.07 -24.74 -16.90
CA ASP A 22 10.72 -25.34 -16.83
C ASP A 22 10.48 -26.26 -15.61
N ARG A 23 11.37 -26.20 -14.61
CA ARG A 23 11.23 -26.96 -13.38
C ARG A 23 9.97 -26.53 -12.65
N ARG A 24 9.15 -27.49 -12.26
CA ARG A 24 7.96 -27.28 -11.42
C ARG A 24 8.34 -27.41 -9.95
N VAL A 25 7.97 -26.42 -9.16
CA VAL A 25 8.28 -26.34 -7.72
C VAL A 25 7.16 -25.61 -6.99
N LEU A 26 7.12 -25.76 -5.69
CA LEU A 26 6.20 -25.05 -4.81
C LEU A 26 4.73 -25.19 -5.26
N PRO A 27 4.16 -26.39 -5.26
CA PRO A 27 2.73 -26.54 -5.54
C PRO A 27 1.92 -25.73 -4.52
N PHE A 28 0.85 -25.09 -5.00
CA PHE A 28 0.05 -24.19 -4.19
C PHE A 28 -1.44 -24.41 -4.34
N VAL A 29 -2.16 -23.96 -3.34
CA VAL A 29 -3.61 -23.83 -3.35
C VAL A 29 -3.97 -22.41 -2.91
N ILE A 30 -4.77 -21.73 -3.72
CA ILE A 30 -5.35 -20.45 -3.39
C ILE A 30 -6.85 -20.64 -3.18
N ARG A 31 -7.38 -20.11 -2.07
CA ARG A 31 -8.80 -20.03 -1.79
C ARG A 31 -9.20 -18.58 -1.71
N GLU A 32 -10.23 -18.22 -2.47
CA GLU A 32 -10.83 -16.89 -2.45
C GLU A 32 -12.29 -17.03 -2.01
N THR A 33 -12.63 -16.42 -0.89
CA THR A 33 -14.00 -16.43 -0.38
C THR A 33 -14.61 -15.04 -0.51
N ILE A 34 -15.73 -15.01 -1.23
CA ILE A 34 -16.53 -13.79 -1.47
C ILE A 34 -17.85 -13.95 -0.73
N TYR A 35 -18.31 -12.88 -0.11
CA TYR A 35 -19.51 -12.84 0.70
C TYR A 35 -20.59 -11.98 0.05
N LEU A 36 -21.85 -12.40 0.15
CA LEU A 36 -22.99 -11.63 -0.31
C LEU A 36 -23.07 -10.29 0.44
N ASN A 37 -23.32 -9.21 -0.29
CA ASN A 37 -23.43 -7.84 0.25
C ASN A 37 -22.19 -7.35 1.02
N SER A 38 -21.02 -7.86 0.68
CA SER A 38 -19.74 -7.44 1.25
C SER A 38 -18.73 -7.14 0.15
N THR A 39 -17.93 -6.11 0.35
CA THR A 39 -16.75 -5.81 -0.50
C THR A 39 -15.50 -6.56 -0.03
N LYS A 40 -15.61 -7.32 1.08
CA LYS A 40 -14.53 -8.10 1.64
C LYS A 40 -14.31 -9.37 0.81
N ILE A 41 -13.05 -9.65 0.50
CA ILE A 41 -12.60 -10.91 -0.06
C ILE A 41 -11.59 -11.51 0.91
N ASP A 42 -11.83 -12.73 1.38
CA ASP A 42 -10.83 -13.48 2.14
C ASP A 42 -9.97 -14.26 1.15
N PHE A 43 -8.66 -14.12 1.30
CA PHE A 43 -7.67 -14.74 0.46
C PHE A 43 -6.74 -15.61 1.29
N GLU A 44 -6.69 -16.90 0.98
CA GLU A 44 -5.79 -17.86 1.62
C GLU A 44 -4.85 -18.47 0.58
N HIS A 45 -3.56 -18.36 0.80
CA HIS A 45 -2.53 -18.96 -0.04
C HIS A 45 -1.74 -19.99 0.76
N THR A 46 -1.88 -21.26 0.37
CA THR A 46 -1.12 -22.38 0.93
C THR A 46 -0.15 -22.90 -0.12
N PHE A 47 1.08 -23.14 0.25
CA PHE A 47 2.08 -23.75 -0.62
C PHE A 47 2.87 -24.83 0.12
N LEU A 48 3.42 -25.77 -0.65
CA LEU A 48 4.32 -26.80 -0.14
C LEU A 48 5.73 -26.53 -0.67
N PHE A 49 6.71 -26.46 0.22
CA PHE A 49 8.10 -26.43 -0.19
C PHE A 49 8.57 -27.85 -0.50
N ASP A 50 8.73 -28.15 -1.78
CA ASP A 50 9.17 -29.45 -2.33
C ASP A 50 10.55 -29.38 -2.98
N GLY A 51 11.32 -28.33 -2.66
CA GLY A 51 12.67 -28.11 -3.15
C GLY A 51 13.75 -28.86 -2.34
N ASP A 52 14.97 -28.82 -2.86
CA ASP A 52 16.16 -29.27 -2.14
C ASP A 52 16.62 -28.18 -1.16
N GLU A 53 16.53 -28.45 0.15
CA GLU A 53 16.86 -27.49 1.21
C GLU A 53 18.29 -26.94 1.16
N LYS A 54 19.21 -27.63 0.42
CA LYS A 54 20.61 -27.22 0.29
C LYS A 54 20.88 -26.41 -0.98
N LYS A 55 19.96 -26.41 -1.93
CA LYS A 55 20.15 -25.78 -3.25
C LYS A 55 19.08 -24.76 -3.59
N ASP A 56 17.89 -24.93 -3.07
CA ASP A 56 16.75 -24.11 -3.40
C ASP A 56 16.45 -23.13 -2.26
N PHE A 57 16.52 -21.84 -2.55
CA PHE A 57 16.26 -20.79 -1.58
C PHE A 57 15.09 -19.92 -2.04
N LEU A 58 14.06 -19.84 -1.22
CA LEU A 58 12.92 -18.96 -1.47
C LEU A 58 13.32 -17.53 -1.10
N LYS A 59 13.55 -16.69 -2.12
CA LYS A 59 13.92 -15.28 -1.93
C LYS A 59 12.72 -14.41 -1.54
N GLY A 60 11.54 -14.77 -1.96
CA GLY A 60 10.31 -14.03 -1.64
C GLY A 60 9.09 -14.78 -2.14
N LEU A 61 8.03 -14.68 -1.38
CA LEU A 61 6.70 -15.15 -1.73
C LEU A 61 5.69 -14.07 -1.34
N GLY A 62 4.74 -13.79 -2.22
CA GLY A 62 3.78 -12.75 -1.94
C GLY A 62 2.67 -12.66 -2.97
N VAL A 63 1.72 -11.79 -2.68
CA VAL A 63 0.61 -11.45 -3.56
C VAL A 63 0.79 -10.01 -4.02
N ARG A 64 0.58 -9.77 -5.31
CA ARG A 64 0.62 -8.43 -5.88
C ARG A 64 -0.78 -8.02 -6.30
N PHE A 65 -1.25 -6.94 -5.71
CA PHE A 65 -2.45 -6.25 -6.18
C PHE A 65 -2.04 -5.08 -7.06
N HIS A 66 -2.75 -4.89 -8.15
CA HIS A 66 -2.57 -3.75 -9.04
C HIS A 66 -3.85 -2.91 -9.06
N ARG A 67 -3.76 -1.71 -8.54
CA ARG A 67 -4.86 -0.74 -8.55
C ARG A 67 -4.35 0.59 -9.12
N PRO A 68 -4.78 1.00 -10.31
CA PRO A 68 -4.49 2.32 -10.84
C PRO A 68 -5.10 3.39 -9.93
N MET A 69 -4.28 4.33 -9.47
CA MET A 69 -4.74 5.45 -8.66
C MET A 69 -5.24 6.59 -9.55
N LYS A 70 -6.29 7.25 -9.09
CA LYS A 70 -6.97 8.36 -9.79
C LYS A 70 -6.88 9.64 -9.00
N GLY A 71 -7.24 10.76 -9.66
CA GLY A 71 -7.26 12.07 -9.04
C GLY A 71 -5.88 12.66 -8.76
N GLU A 72 -5.89 13.74 -8.01
CA GLU A 72 -4.71 14.53 -7.70
C GLU A 72 -3.73 13.80 -6.79
N MET A 73 -2.42 14.06 -6.96
CA MET A 73 -1.39 13.37 -6.20
C MET A 73 -1.45 13.69 -4.71
N TYR A 74 -1.88 14.88 -4.33
CA TYR A 74 -2.05 15.28 -2.94
C TYR A 74 -3.28 14.64 -2.27
N ASN A 75 -4.16 13.99 -3.05
CA ASN A 75 -5.29 13.19 -2.58
C ASN A 75 -5.01 11.67 -2.58
N ARG A 76 -3.77 11.27 -2.86
CA ARG A 76 -3.38 9.85 -2.83
C ARG A 76 -2.70 9.54 -1.52
N HIS A 77 -3.36 8.74 -0.72
CA HIS A 77 -2.95 8.42 0.65
C HIS A 77 -2.57 6.95 0.79
N ILE A 78 -1.58 6.70 1.64
CA ILE A 78 -1.24 5.36 2.11
C ILE A 78 -1.35 5.32 3.63
N ARG A 79 -1.84 4.18 4.16
CA ARG A 79 -1.87 3.91 5.60
C ARG A 79 -1.35 2.52 5.88
N PHE A 80 -0.57 2.40 6.93
CA PHE A 80 -0.16 1.12 7.49
C PHE A 80 -0.65 1.03 8.93
N GLY A 81 -1.16 -0.16 9.30
CA GLY A 81 -1.41 -0.46 10.70
C GLY A 81 -0.09 -0.62 11.46
N THR A 82 -0.03 -0.07 12.66
CA THR A 82 1.11 -0.15 13.57
C THR A 82 0.64 -0.48 14.98
N ASP A 83 1.55 -0.80 15.88
CA ASP A 83 1.26 -1.00 17.31
C ASP A 83 0.84 0.28 18.04
N HIS A 84 1.06 1.44 17.45
CA HIS A 84 0.68 2.77 17.98
C HIS A 84 -0.50 3.40 17.23
N GLY A 85 -1.25 2.63 16.43
CA GLY A 85 -2.34 3.11 15.60
C GLY A 85 -2.06 2.98 14.11
N SER A 86 -2.24 4.04 13.34
CA SER A 86 -1.94 4.02 11.91
C SER A 86 -0.87 5.04 11.54
N PHE A 87 0.12 4.60 10.79
CA PHE A 87 0.99 5.49 10.03
C PHE A 87 0.22 5.93 8.78
N HIS A 88 0.21 7.20 8.49
CA HIS A 88 -0.46 7.78 7.33
C HIS A 88 0.44 8.79 6.64
N GLU A 89 0.49 8.73 5.32
CA GLU A 89 1.13 9.74 4.48
C GLU A 89 0.44 9.87 3.12
N GLU A 90 0.68 10.97 2.46
CA GLU A 90 0.28 11.30 1.10
C GLU A 90 1.46 11.25 0.14
N MET A 91 1.18 11.08 -1.17
CA MET A 91 2.23 11.09 -2.19
C MET A 91 2.88 12.47 -2.38
N VAL A 92 2.10 13.53 -2.22
CA VAL A 92 2.56 14.92 -2.29
C VAL A 92 2.00 15.68 -1.11
N GLU A 93 2.86 16.15 -0.24
CA GLU A 93 2.48 16.97 0.91
C GLU A 93 2.24 18.42 0.46
N LEU A 94 1.10 18.97 0.87
CA LEU A 94 0.84 20.39 0.72
C LEU A 94 1.50 21.15 1.87
N LEU A 95 2.34 22.12 1.54
CA LEU A 95 3.22 22.79 2.51
C LEU A 95 2.45 23.47 3.64
N SER A 96 2.84 23.14 4.86
CA SER A 96 2.35 23.79 6.09
C SER A 96 3.22 24.95 6.57
N TRP A 97 4.39 25.17 5.94
CA TRP A 97 5.37 26.17 6.39
C TRP A 97 5.87 27.03 5.23
N ARG A 98 6.30 28.16 5.48
CA ARG A 98 6.73 29.36 4.75
C ARG A 98 6.84 29.28 3.21
N PRO A 99 5.99 29.99 2.46
CA PRO A 99 4.83 30.72 2.96
C PRO A 99 3.76 29.71 3.40
N ARG A 100 3.12 29.96 4.54
CA ARG A 100 2.06 29.08 5.03
C ARG A 100 0.94 29.05 4.00
N VAL A 101 0.73 27.92 3.42
CA VAL A 101 -0.55 27.55 2.82
C VAL A 101 -1.57 27.52 3.95
N ALA A 102 -2.84 27.85 3.68
CA ALA A 102 -3.89 27.87 4.68
C ALA A 102 -3.81 26.63 5.59
N PRO A 103 -3.74 26.81 6.92
CA PRO A 103 -3.60 25.68 7.85
C PRO A 103 -4.67 24.62 7.67
N GLU A 104 -5.89 25.01 7.28
CA GLU A 104 -7.03 24.15 7.06
C GLU A 104 -6.79 23.15 5.92
N ILE A 105 -6.08 23.55 4.86
CA ILE A 105 -5.71 22.68 3.73
C ILE A 105 -4.76 21.59 4.22
N TYR A 106 -3.71 21.99 4.94
CA TYR A 106 -2.74 21.05 5.51
C TYR A 106 -3.38 20.11 6.54
N ASP A 107 -4.15 20.65 7.48
CA ASP A 107 -4.81 19.86 8.52
C ASP A 107 -5.80 18.84 7.93
N THR A 108 -6.49 19.20 6.84
CA THR A 108 -7.39 18.29 6.13
C THR A 108 -6.61 17.17 5.48
N GLN A 109 -5.50 17.50 4.80
CA GLN A 109 -4.64 16.51 4.16
C GLN A 109 -4.03 15.54 5.19
N THR A 110 -3.47 16.05 6.27
CA THR A 110 -2.83 15.20 7.30
C THR A 110 -3.81 14.29 8.05
N LYS A 111 -5.10 14.60 8.03
CA LYS A 111 -6.17 13.71 8.51
C LYS A 111 -6.55 12.65 7.47
N GLY A 112 -5.95 12.65 6.29
CA GLY A 112 -6.25 11.74 5.20
C GLY A 112 -7.63 11.96 4.56
N GLN A 113 -8.10 13.19 4.60
CA GLN A 113 -9.34 13.62 3.96
C GLN A 113 -9.05 14.16 2.56
N MET A 114 -9.98 13.95 1.64
CA MET A 114 -9.86 14.46 0.28
C MET A 114 -10.04 15.97 0.24
N LEU A 115 -9.19 16.64 -0.53
CA LEU A 115 -9.21 18.07 -0.75
C LEU A 115 -9.80 18.38 -2.13
N TYR A 116 -10.77 19.28 -2.17
CA TYR A 116 -11.35 19.80 -3.40
C TYR A 116 -10.95 21.29 -3.50
N LEU A 117 -9.79 21.54 -4.08
CA LEU A 117 -9.18 22.86 -4.13
C LEU A 117 -9.65 23.59 -5.39
N ASP A 118 -10.25 24.76 -5.22
CA ASP A 118 -10.67 25.67 -6.29
C ASP A 118 -9.63 26.78 -6.49
N ALA A 119 -8.65 26.52 -7.36
CA ALA A 119 -7.57 27.47 -7.61
C ALA A 119 -8.02 28.75 -8.33
N ASP A 120 -9.18 28.72 -8.98
CA ASP A 120 -9.69 29.90 -9.74
C ASP A 120 -10.32 30.93 -8.81
N ASN A 121 -10.91 30.48 -7.72
CA ASN A 121 -11.66 31.34 -6.79
C ASN A 121 -11.00 31.47 -5.40
N ASP A 122 -10.02 30.64 -5.07
CA ASP A 122 -9.32 30.64 -3.78
C ASP A 122 -7.80 30.77 -3.96
N GLN A 123 -7.27 31.93 -3.59
CA GLN A 123 -5.83 32.22 -3.65
C GLN A 123 -4.99 31.28 -2.79
N ALA A 124 -5.52 30.79 -1.66
CA ALA A 124 -4.81 29.84 -0.81
C ALA A 124 -4.73 28.47 -1.49
N ALA A 125 -5.81 28.04 -2.14
CA ALA A 125 -5.84 26.81 -2.94
C ALA A 125 -4.85 26.91 -4.12
N ALA A 126 -4.86 28.00 -4.86
CA ALA A 126 -3.92 28.25 -5.95
C ALA A 126 -2.46 28.18 -5.48
N THR A 127 -2.15 28.82 -4.35
CA THR A 127 -0.82 28.80 -3.76
C THR A 127 -0.40 27.38 -3.32
N ALA A 128 -1.32 26.60 -2.73
CA ALA A 128 -1.06 25.23 -2.31
C ALA A 128 -0.76 24.32 -3.50
N ILE A 129 -1.57 24.40 -4.55
CA ILE A 129 -1.39 23.61 -5.78
C ILE A 129 -0.06 23.98 -6.45
N GLU A 130 0.26 25.25 -6.57
CA GLU A 130 1.54 25.68 -7.18
C GLU A 130 2.74 25.19 -6.35
N ALA A 131 2.69 25.32 -5.03
CA ALA A 131 3.73 24.82 -4.14
C ALA A 131 3.92 23.31 -4.25
N SER A 132 2.84 22.55 -4.42
CA SER A 132 2.88 21.08 -4.52
C SER A 132 3.69 20.58 -5.72
N LYS A 133 3.75 21.35 -6.81
CA LYS A 133 4.53 21.00 -8.02
C LYS A 133 6.04 20.94 -7.76
N HIS A 134 6.51 21.58 -6.70
CA HIS A 134 7.92 21.63 -6.31
C HIS A 134 8.25 20.68 -5.15
N MET A 135 7.26 19.95 -4.65
CA MET A 135 7.43 19.00 -3.56
C MET A 135 7.95 17.65 -4.05
N PRO A 136 8.71 16.93 -3.22
CA PRO A 136 9.05 15.54 -3.50
C PRO A 136 7.80 14.68 -3.66
N ILE A 137 7.79 13.82 -4.69
CA ILE A 137 6.74 12.82 -4.86
C ILE A 137 7.20 11.53 -4.20
N TRP A 138 6.50 11.12 -3.16
CA TRP A 138 6.72 9.85 -2.49
C TRP A 138 6.07 8.72 -3.29
N SER A 139 6.88 7.86 -3.89
CA SER A 139 6.40 6.84 -4.85
C SER A 139 6.48 5.42 -4.34
N ARG A 140 7.18 5.20 -3.25
CA ARG A 140 7.37 3.86 -2.69
C ARG A 140 7.38 3.88 -1.18
N TYR A 141 6.57 3.01 -0.62
CA TYR A 141 6.49 2.77 0.82
C TYR A 141 6.67 1.29 1.08
N VAL A 142 7.36 0.95 2.15
CA VAL A 142 7.62 -0.43 2.56
C VAL A 142 7.42 -0.53 4.06
N LEU A 143 6.50 -1.38 4.49
CA LEU A 143 6.45 -1.86 5.86
C LEU A 143 7.16 -3.21 5.91
N CYS A 144 8.17 -3.32 6.75
CA CYS A 144 8.94 -4.53 6.93
C CYS A 144 8.96 -4.93 8.40
N GLN A 145 8.42 -6.10 8.72
CA GLN A 145 8.60 -6.77 10.01
C GLN A 145 9.83 -7.66 9.88
N ASP A 146 10.96 -7.21 10.36
CA ASP A 146 12.25 -7.90 10.21
C ASP A 146 12.59 -8.83 11.38
N SER A 147 11.90 -8.68 12.49
CA SER A 147 11.99 -9.58 13.64
C SER A 147 10.65 -9.67 14.40
N ALA A 148 10.56 -10.51 15.42
CA ALA A 148 9.36 -10.62 16.24
C ALA A 148 9.03 -9.34 17.03
N THR A 149 10.01 -8.48 17.23
CA THR A 149 9.94 -7.29 18.08
C THR A 149 10.37 -6.01 17.38
N HIS A 150 10.50 -6.02 16.06
CA HIS A 150 10.88 -4.82 15.31
C HIS A 150 10.25 -4.79 13.93
N PHE A 151 9.59 -3.67 13.62
CA PHE A 151 9.20 -3.29 12.25
C PHE A 151 9.70 -1.90 11.91
N SER A 152 9.84 -1.63 10.63
CA SER A 152 10.09 -0.29 10.11
C SER A 152 9.20 0.01 8.92
N ILE A 153 8.79 1.28 8.81
CA ILE A 153 8.15 1.84 7.62
C ILE A 153 9.16 2.77 6.96
N LYS A 154 9.43 2.52 5.69
CA LYS A 154 10.38 3.29 4.89
C LYS A 154 9.70 3.85 3.67
N LYS A 155 10.11 5.03 3.26
CA LYS A 155 9.61 5.72 2.07
C LYS A 155 10.73 6.15 1.15
N LYS A 156 10.40 6.32 -0.13
CA LYS A 156 11.34 6.75 -1.17
C LYS A 156 10.65 7.67 -2.16
N ILE A 157 11.33 8.72 -2.59
CA ILE A 157 10.88 9.60 -3.68
C ILE A 157 11.08 8.95 -5.06
N VAL A 158 10.45 9.55 -6.08
CA VAL A 158 10.62 9.18 -7.51
C VAL A 158 12.01 9.61 -8.00
N ASN A 159 13.03 9.00 -7.43
CA ASN A 159 14.40 9.14 -7.92
C ASN A 159 15.11 7.80 -7.70
N PRO A 160 15.62 7.13 -8.75
CA PRO A 160 16.29 5.85 -8.61
C PRO A 160 17.53 5.91 -7.70
N ASP A 161 18.23 7.04 -7.65
CA ASP A 161 19.46 7.22 -6.88
C ASP A 161 19.21 7.57 -5.41
N CYS A 162 17.97 7.86 -5.02
CA CYS A 162 17.62 8.14 -3.63
C CYS A 162 17.56 6.88 -2.79
N CYS A 163 18.09 6.98 -1.57
CA CYS A 163 17.91 5.97 -0.54
C CYS A 163 16.50 5.99 0.05
N TYR A 164 16.11 4.88 0.68
CA TYR A 164 14.94 4.88 1.55
C TYR A 164 15.18 5.72 2.79
N ILE A 165 14.18 6.46 3.19
CA ILE A 165 14.13 7.21 4.44
C ILE A 165 13.20 6.46 5.38
N GLU A 166 13.61 6.26 6.63
CA GLU A 166 12.75 5.69 7.66
C GLU A 166 11.76 6.74 8.15
N GLY A 167 10.46 6.39 8.10
CA GLY A 167 9.37 7.24 8.57
C GLY A 167 8.92 6.89 9.98
N LEU A 168 8.84 5.61 10.29
CA LEU A 168 8.41 5.10 11.59
C LEU A 168 9.01 3.72 11.86
N HIS A 169 9.22 3.40 13.12
CA HIS A 169 9.51 2.04 13.58
C HIS A 169 8.74 1.73 14.87
N GLY A 170 8.65 0.46 15.21
CA GLY A 170 7.98 -0.02 16.42
C GLY A 170 8.24 -1.50 16.64
N MET A 171 7.47 -2.13 17.49
CA MET A 171 7.67 -3.53 17.87
C MET A 171 6.98 -4.48 16.87
N ARG A 172 5.68 -4.31 16.64
CA ARG A 172 4.91 -5.23 15.80
C ARG A 172 3.83 -4.53 15.01
N ALA A 173 3.85 -4.73 13.70
CA ALA A 173 2.80 -4.26 12.81
C ALA A 173 1.75 -5.36 12.60
N PRO A 174 0.45 -5.04 12.58
CA PRO A 174 -0.61 -6.02 12.27
C PRO A 174 -0.62 -6.46 10.79
N GLY A 175 0.18 -5.81 9.93
CA GLY A 175 0.31 -6.17 8.53
C GLY A 175 -0.79 -5.61 7.62
N SER A 176 -1.58 -4.65 8.10
CA SER A 176 -2.60 -4.00 7.28
C SER A 176 -2.02 -2.84 6.48
N VAL A 177 -2.48 -2.70 5.25
CA VAL A 177 -2.22 -1.56 4.37
C VAL A 177 -3.52 -1.09 3.74
N ASN A 178 -3.67 0.21 3.61
CA ASN A 178 -4.77 0.84 2.90
C ASN A 178 -4.21 1.88 1.94
N ILE A 179 -4.73 1.89 0.72
CA ILE A 179 -4.44 2.88 -0.30
C ILE A 179 -5.75 3.57 -0.65
N ALA A 180 -5.77 4.89 -0.60
CA ALA A 180 -6.95 5.69 -0.91
C ALA A 180 -6.64 6.78 -1.93
N ASP A 181 -7.61 7.09 -2.74
CA ASP A 181 -7.62 8.19 -3.71
C ASP A 181 -9.05 8.72 -3.89
N GLU A 182 -9.26 9.66 -4.79
CA GLU A 182 -10.57 10.27 -5.06
C GLU A 182 -11.64 9.27 -5.53
N SER A 183 -11.26 8.07 -5.96
CA SER A 183 -12.19 7.01 -6.35
C SER A 183 -12.57 6.06 -5.20
N GLY A 184 -11.98 6.24 -4.02
CA GLY A 184 -12.23 5.44 -2.82
C GLY A 184 -10.98 4.79 -2.24
N SER A 185 -11.17 3.86 -1.30
CA SER A 185 -10.08 3.16 -0.60
C SER A 185 -10.02 1.68 -0.95
N PHE A 186 -8.81 1.13 -0.84
CA PHE A 186 -8.51 -0.30 -1.01
C PHE A 186 -7.65 -0.80 0.14
#